data_4ba88685011aa41d2009852edddc7dff
#
_entry.id   4ba88685011aa41d2009852edddc7dff
#
_cell.length_a   1.000
_cell.length_b   1.000
_cell.length_c   1.000
_cell.angle_alpha   90.00
_cell.angle_beta   90.00
_cell.angle_gamma   90.00
#
_symmetry.space_group_name_H-M   'P 1'
#
loop_
_entity.id
_entity.type
_entity.pdbx_description
1 polymer ?
#
loop_
_entity_poly.entity_id
_entity_poly.type
_entity_poly.pdbx_seq_one_letter_code
_entity_poly.pdbx_strand_id
1 'polypeptide(L)'
;VYKGKIKAPVGESNDNWIEREQLLFKSTDFGDDKDRALQKSDGTWTYFASDVAYHKNKLDRKFDYLINILGSDHSGYIKRISSSVEALSNSKGKLICKVSQLVKLIKDKKPFKMSKRKGDYITLDDLINEVGKDATRFIMLNRSSDVELDFDFDNVIEKSKDNPLYYVQYCYARIASVFRHLNRDLNTDIKINKYDFIYSKDEINILKKLSEW
;
A
#
# COMPACT_ATOMS: atom_id res chain seq x y z
N VAL A 1 -21.38 -21.96 7.73
CA VAL A 1 -20.93 -21.82 9.12
C VAL A 1 -21.39 -23.03 9.89
N TYR A 2 -20.57 -23.59 10.77
CA TYR A 2 -20.88 -24.80 11.54
C TYR A 2 -20.16 -24.78 12.90
N LYS A 3 -20.60 -25.63 13.83
CA LYS A 3 -19.89 -25.86 15.09
C LYS A 3 -18.89 -26.99 14.90
N GLY A 4 -17.66 -26.78 15.31
CA GLY A 4 -16.58 -27.73 15.14
C GLY A 4 -15.38 -27.41 16.01
N LYS A 5 -14.35 -28.27 15.94
CA LYS A 5 -13.10 -28.13 16.68
C LYS A 5 -11.97 -27.84 15.72
N ILE A 6 -11.09 -26.91 16.08
CA ILE A 6 -9.86 -26.63 15.34
C ILE A 6 -8.72 -27.42 16.00
N LYS A 7 -7.95 -28.13 15.18
CA LYS A 7 -6.72 -28.80 15.62
C LYS A 7 -5.66 -27.79 16.08
N ALA A 8 -4.80 -28.20 16.97
CA ALA A 8 -3.66 -27.41 17.41
C ALA A 8 -2.79 -26.93 16.22
N PRO A 9 -2.18 -25.73 16.30
CA PRO A 9 -1.21 -25.31 15.31
C PRO A 9 -0.04 -26.30 15.21
N VAL A 10 0.38 -26.60 14.00
CA VAL A 10 1.55 -27.48 13.77
C VAL A 10 2.81 -26.72 14.20
N GLY A 11 3.58 -27.30 15.14
CA GLY A 11 4.87 -26.76 15.58
C GLY A 11 4.87 -26.05 16.94
N GLU A 12 3.72 -25.88 17.60
CA GLU A 12 3.66 -25.47 19.01
C GLU A 12 3.55 -26.71 19.92
N SER A 13 4.15 -26.65 21.13
CA SER A 13 3.99 -27.74 22.11
C SER A 13 2.51 -27.88 22.44
N ASN A 14 1.95 -29.03 22.12
CA ASN A 14 0.51 -29.32 22.30
C ASN A 14 0.08 -29.55 23.77
N ASP A 15 0.99 -29.44 24.71
CA ASP A 15 0.78 -29.85 26.12
C ASP A 15 -0.34 -29.09 26.83
N ASN A 16 -0.73 -27.92 26.34
CA ASN A 16 -1.81 -27.09 26.90
C ASN A 16 -2.96 -26.81 25.90
N TRP A 17 -2.96 -27.45 24.71
CA TRP A 17 -4.03 -27.24 23.76
C TRP A 17 -5.25 -28.09 24.10
N ILE A 18 -6.34 -27.44 24.46
CA ILE A 18 -7.62 -28.10 24.68
C ILE A 18 -8.52 -27.86 23.49
N GLU A 19 -8.86 -28.92 22.76
CA GLU A 19 -9.83 -28.83 21.66
C GLU A 19 -11.22 -28.49 22.25
N ARG A 20 -11.73 -27.32 21.85
CA ARG A 20 -13.06 -26.87 22.26
C ARG A 20 -13.91 -26.58 21.03
N GLU A 21 -15.23 -26.80 21.18
CA GLU A 21 -16.18 -26.49 20.13
C GLU A 21 -16.27 -24.98 19.92
N GLN A 22 -16.21 -24.56 18.66
CA GLN A 22 -16.22 -23.17 18.23
C GLN A 22 -17.16 -23.01 17.04
N LEU A 23 -17.60 -21.78 16.78
CA LEU A 23 -18.32 -21.45 15.57
C LEU A 23 -17.32 -21.21 14.44
N LEU A 24 -17.35 -22.04 13.39
CA LEU A 24 -16.41 -22.04 12.30
C LEU A 24 -17.07 -21.60 10.99
N PHE A 25 -16.33 -20.87 10.20
CA PHE A 25 -16.62 -20.62 8.79
C PHE A 25 -15.86 -21.66 7.96
N LYS A 26 -16.57 -22.36 7.06
CA LYS A 26 -16.00 -23.35 6.16
C LYS A 26 -15.33 -22.66 4.98
N SER A 27 -14.21 -21.99 5.26
CA SER A 27 -13.50 -21.18 4.29
C SER A 27 -12.77 -22.03 3.23
N THR A 28 -12.56 -23.31 3.54
CA THR A 28 -12.01 -24.29 2.58
C THR A 28 -12.89 -24.49 1.34
N ASP A 29 -14.20 -24.34 1.47
CA ASP A 29 -15.13 -24.39 0.33
C ASP A 29 -14.95 -23.21 -0.64
N PHE A 30 -14.22 -22.16 -0.21
CA PHE A 30 -13.98 -20.91 -0.94
C PHE A 30 -12.48 -20.63 -1.16
N GLY A 31 -11.64 -21.67 -1.17
CA GLY A 31 -10.22 -21.57 -1.55
C GLY A 31 -9.23 -21.19 -0.45
N ASP A 32 -9.64 -21.15 0.82
CA ASP A 32 -8.72 -21.02 1.96
C ASP A 32 -8.05 -22.38 2.26
N ASP A 33 -6.94 -22.36 3.01
CA ASP A 33 -6.16 -23.54 3.37
C ASP A 33 -6.78 -24.34 4.54
N LYS A 34 -7.59 -23.70 5.39
CA LYS A 34 -8.28 -24.30 6.54
C LYS A 34 -9.48 -23.49 6.95
N ASP A 35 -10.43 -24.14 7.65
CA ASP A 35 -11.58 -23.48 8.23
C ASP A 35 -11.19 -22.51 9.35
N ARG A 36 -11.95 -21.44 9.50
CA ARG A 36 -11.61 -20.32 10.39
C ARG A 36 -12.64 -20.11 11.48
N ALA A 37 -12.16 -19.91 12.71
CA ALA A 37 -13.05 -19.57 13.82
C ALA A 37 -13.64 -18.15 13.65
N LEU A 38 -14.95 -18.06 13.70
CA LEU A 38 -15.68 -16.79 13.85
C LEU A 38 -15.87 -16.44 15.31
N GLN A 39 -16.19 -17.44 16.13
CA GLN A 39 -16.40 -17.28 17.56
C GLN A 39 -15.54 -18.28 18.34
N LYS A 40 -14.92 -17.83 19.40
CA LYS A 40 -14.13 -18.66 20.28
C LYS A 40 -15.03 -19.52 21.19
N SER A 41 -14.43 -20.48 21.87
CA SER A 41 -15.13 -21.35 22.81
C SER A 41 -15.75 -20.62 24.02
N ASP A 42 -15.23 -19.44 24.37
CA ASP A 42 -15.75 -18.58 25.42
C ASP A 42 -16.92 -17.69 24.99
N GLY A 43 -17.35 -17.82 23.72
CA GLY A 43 -18.41 -17.00 23.11
C GLY A 43 -17.96 -15.64 22.59
N THR A 44 -16.67 -15.27 22.72
CA THR A 44 -16.17 -14.00 22.16
C THR A 44 -15.92 -14.12 20.67
N TRP A 45 -16.17 -13.03 19.92
CA TRP A 45 -15.89 -12.96 18.50
C TRP A 45 -14.41 -12.82 18.23
N THR A 46 -13.95 -13.44 17.15
CA THR A 46 -12.57 -13.27 16.66
C THR A 46 -12.45 -11.97 15.86
N TYR A 47 -11.23 -11.47 15.70
CA TYR A 47 -10.97 -10.35 14.77
C TYR A 47 -11.40 -10.67 13.35
N PHE A 48 -11.25 -11.91 12.93
CA PHE A 48 -11.72 -12.36 11.63
C PHE A 48 -13.25 -12.20 11.45
N ALA A 49 -14.02 -12.48 12.48
CA ALA A 49 -15.47 -12.25 12.43
C ALA A 49 -15.82 -10.77 12.23
N SER A 50 -15.08 -9.87 12.88
CA SER A 50 -15.24 -8.42 12.69
C SER A 50 -14.90 -8.01 11.27
N ASP A 51 -13.85 -8.58 10.69
CA ASP A 51 -13.47 -8.32 9.30
C ASP A 51 -14.50 -8.85 8.30
N VAL A 52 -15.07 -10.02 8.56
CA VAL A 52 -16.16 -10.59 7.76
C VAL A 52 -17.38 -9.65 7.78
N ALA A 53 -17.77 -9.17 8.97
CA ALA A 53 -18.87 -8.21 9.12
C ALA A 53 -18.58 -6.89 8.40
N TYR A 54 -17.35 -6.40 8.45
CA TYR A 54 -16.94 -5.19 7.75
C TYR A 54 -17.00 -5.36 6.21
N HIS A 55 -16.57 -6.51 5.70
CA HIS A 55 -16.67 -6.78 4.26
C HIS A 55 -18.12 -6.98 3.81
N LYS A 56 -18.98 -7.54 4.67
CA LYS A 56 -20.42 -7.56 4.41
C LYS A 56 -20.97 -6.14 4.27
N ASN A 57 -20.60 -5.23 5.17
CA ASN A 57 -20.97 -3.82 5.06
C ASN A 57 -20.46 -3.16 3.75
N LYS A 58 -19.20 -3.47 3.35
CA LYS A 58 -18.68 -3.00 2.06
C LYS A 58 -19.53 -3.49 0.86
N LEU A 59 -19.90 -4.77 0.86
CA LEU A 59 -20.74 -5.36 -0.19
C LEU A 59 -22.13 -4.71 -0.24
N ASP A 60 -22.72 -4.41 0.91
CA ASP A 60 -24.03 -3.78 1.02
C ASP A 60 -24.05 -2.34 0.45
N ARG A 61 -22.90 -1.68 0.39
CA ARG A 61 -22.73 -0.37 -0.27
C ARG A 61 -22.69 -0.45 -1.79
N LYS A 62 -22.70 -1.66 -2.39
CA LYS A 62 -22.81 -1.93 -3.83
C LYS A 62 -21.71 -1.31 -4.68
N PHE A 63 -20.48 -1.31 -4.20
CA PHE A 63 -19.32 -0.96 -5.01
C PHE A 63 -18.99 -2.09 -5.99
N ASP A 64 -18.51 -1.74 -7.18
CA ASP A 64 -18.08 -2.69 -8.21
C ASP A 64 -16.82 -3.46 -7.78
N TYR A 65 -15.93 -2.79 -7.04
CA TYR A 65 -14.69 -3.34 -6.54
C TYR A 65 -14.49 -3.00 -5.06
N LEU A 66 -14.03 -3.99 -4.31
CA LEU A 66 -13.54 -3.82 -2.95
C LEU A 66 -12.02 -3.87 -3.00
N ILE A 67 -11.33 -2.86 -2.48
CA ILE A 67 -9.87 -2.80 -2.49
C ILE A 67 -9.38 -2.78 -1.06
N ASN A 68 -8.53 -3.77 -0.70
CA ASN A 68 -7.80 -3.79 0.56
C ASN A 68 -6.33 -3.53 0.28
N ILE A 69 -5.75 -2.55 0.99
CA ILE A 69 -4.31 -2.30 1.00
C ILE A 69 -3.77 -2.83 2.32
N LEU A 70 -2.88 -3.81 2.24
CA LEU A 70 -2.37 -4.56 3.38
C LEU A 70 -0.84 -4.45 3.45
N GLY A 71 -0.29 -4.38 4.67
CA GLY A 71 1.14 -4.56 4.85
C GLY A 71 1.55 -6.00 4.53
N SER A 72 2.82 -6.21 4.18
CA SER A 72 3.36 -7.53 3.83
C SER A 72 3.26 -8.55 4.97
N ASP A 73 3.24 -8.08 6.22
CA ASP A 73 2.99 -8.88 7.43
C ASP A 73 1.58 -9.51 7.46
N HIS A 74 0.64 -8.95 6.68
CA HIS A 74 -0.72 -9.46 6.50
C HIS A 74 -0.92 -10.28 5.23
N SER A 75 0.12 -10.60 4.46
CA SER A 75 0.00 -11.35 3.19
C SER A 75 -0.69 -12.71 3.36
N GLY A 76 -0.40 -13.43 4.45
CA GLY A 76 -1.07 -14.69 4.81
C GLY A 76 -2.57 -14.55 5.15
N TYR A 77 -3.06 -13.32 5.31
CA TYR A 77 -4.47 -13.05 5.60
C TYR A 77 -5.36 -12.97 4.36
N ILE A 78 -4.75 -12.78 3.18
CA ILE A 78 -5.46 -12.51 1.92
C ILE A 78 -6.43 -13.66 1.56
N LYS A 79 -5.97 -14.91 1.59
CA LYS A 79 -6.83 -16.07 1.27
C LYS A 79 -8.04 -16.13 2.17
N ARG A 80 -7.86 -15.90 3.45
CA ARG A 80 -8.90 -15.92 4.49
C ARG A 80 -9.98 -14.87 4.23
N ILE A 81 -9.59 -13.63 3.91
CA ILE A 81 -10.57 -12.57 3.66
C ILE A 81 -11.21 -12.71 2.29
N SER A 82 -10.48 -13.17 1.28
CA SER A 82 -11.01 -13.42 -0.06
C SER A 82 -12.09 -14.50 -0.04
N SER A 83 -11.86 -15.63 0.66
CA SER A 83 -12.86 -16.69 0.81
C SER A 83 -14.14 -16.19 1.51
N SER A 84 -14.01 -15.30 2.49
CA SER A 84 -15.18 -14.73 3.16
C SER A 84 -15.99 -13.80 2.26
N VAL A 85 -15.33 -12.97 1.44
CA VAL A 85 -16.01 -12.10 0.48
C VAL A 85 -16.70 -12.91 -0.61
N GLU A 86 -16.06 -13.97 -1.09
CA GLU A 86 -16.64 -14.88 -2.06
C GLU A 86 -17.93 -15.54 -1.52
N ALA A 87 -17.87 -16.06 -0.31
CA ALA A 87 -19.03 -16.64 0.37
C ALA A 87 -20.18 -15.64 0.56
N LEU A 88 -19.85 -14.42 1.02
CA LEU A 88 -20.83 -13.37 1.30
C LEU A 88 -21.50 -12.81 0.04
N SER A 89 -20.81 -12.82 -1.08
CA SER A 89 -21.26 -12.25 -2.35
C SER A 89 -21.82 -13.28 -3.32
N ASN A 90 -21.85 -14.57 -2.97
CA ASN A 90 -22.12 -15.67 -3.88
C ASN A 90 -21.25 -15.59 -5.16
N SER A 91 -19.96 -15.39 -4.98
CA SER A 91 -18.93 -15.25 -6.01
C SER A 91 -19.12 -14.06 -6.97
N LYS A 92 -19.93 -13.06 -6.59
CA LYS A 92 -20.16 -11.84 -7.39
C LYS A 92 -19.30 -10.65 -6.94
N GLY A 93 -18.80 -10.67 -5.71
CA GLY A 93 -17.97 -9.60 -5.15
C GLY A 93 -16.54 -9.67 -5.70
N LYS A 94 -16.00 -8.54 -6.15
CA LYS A 94 -14.62 -8.42 -6.64
C LYS A 94 -13.75 -7.79 -5.57
N LEU A 95 -13.04 -8.61 -4.80
CA LEU A 95 -12.04 -8.15 -3.84
C LEU A 95 -10.66 -8.15 -4.48
N ILE A 96 -9.99 -7.01 -4.42
CA ILE A 96 -8.61 -6.82 -4.83
C ILE A 96 -7.77 -6.53 -3.59
N CYS A 97 -6.84 -7.41 -3.26
CA CYS A 97 -5.87 -7.18 -2.20
C CYS A 97 -4.53 -6.72 -2.80
N LYS A 98 -4.08 -5.53 -2.42
CA LYS A 98 -2.75 -5.01 -2.74
C LYS A 98 -1.88 -5.11 -1.51
N VAL A 99 -0.69 -5.68 -1.66
CA VAL A 99 0.29 -5.77 -0.58
C VAL A 99 1.32 -4.67 -0.76
N SER A 100 1.58 -3.95 0.32
CA SER A 100 2.66 -2.96 0.39
C SER A 100 3.77 -3.50 1.27
N GLN A 101 5.00 -3.42 0.79
CA GLN A 101 6.18 -3.81 1.54
C GLN A 101 6.48 -2.82 2.67
N LEU A 102 7.31 -3.26 3.61
CA LEU A 102 7.70 -2.46 4.76
C LEU A 102 8.59 -1.29 4.33
N VAL A 103 8.41 -0.16 4.98
CA VAL A 103 9.30 0.99 4.92
C VAL A 103 10.21 0.95 6.16
N LYS A 104 11.51 0.86 5.94
CA LYS A 104 12.52 0.96 6.99
C LYS A 104 12.98 2.40 7.11
N LEU A 105 12.84 2.99 8.28
CA LEU A 105 13.32 4.35 8.54
C LEU A 105 14.79 4.30 8.98
N ILE A 106 15.62 5.12 8.35
CA ILE A 106 17.05 5.25 8.66
C ILE A 106 17.33 6.71 9.01
N LYS A 107 17.97 6.94 10.15
CA LYS A 107 18.40 8.26 10.62
C LYS A 107 19.80 8.15 11.19
N ASP A 108 20.68 9.11 10.89
CA ASP A 108 22.09 9.08 11.29
C ASP A 108 22.79 7.75 10.88
N LYS A 109 22.47 7.26 9.67
CA LYS A 109 22.98 5.98 9.13
C LYS A 109 22.64 4.74 9.98
N LYS A 110 21.63 4.83 10.84
CA LYS A 110 21.19 3.73 11.69
C LYS A 110 19.69 3.46 11.49
N PRO A 111 19.27 2.19 11.51
CA PRO A 111 17.85 1.86 11.48
C PRO A 111 17.14 2.46 12.70
N PHE A 112 16.08 3.23 12.45
CA PHE A 112 15.22 3.76 13.50
C PHE A 112 14.22 2.67 13.92
N LYS A 113 14.44 2.12 15.14
CA LYS A 113 13.58 1.06 15.67
C LYS A 113 12.34 1.66 16.32
N MET A 114 11.21 1.51 15.69
CA MET A 114 9.92 1.88 16.27
C MET A 114 9.45 0.86 17.29
N SER A 115 9.01 1.32 18.46
CA SER A 115 8.42 0.49 19.50
C SER A 115 7.19 1.16 20.10
N LYS A 116 6.01 0.67 19.76
CA LYS A 116 4.73 1.14 20.35
C LYS A 116 4.71 1.04 21.87
N ARG A 117 5.38 0.01 22.44
CA ARG A 117 5.42 -0.19 23.90
C ARG A 117 6.29 0.82 24.64
N LYS A 118 7.31 1.38 23.97
CA LYS A 118 8.22 2.38 24.54
C LYS A 118 7.83 3.81 24.18
N GLY A 119 6.82 4.01 23.33
CA GLY A 119 6.45 5.32 22.80
C GLY A 119 7.37 5.83 21.69
N ASP A 120 8.38 5.06 21.30
CA ASP A 120 9.33 5.42 20.24
C ASP A 120 8.72 5.04 18.87
N TYR A 121 7.94 5.91 18.30
CA TYR A 121 7.43 5.76 16.93
C TYR A 121 7.40 7.12 16.25
N ILE A 122 7.67 7.13 14.96
CA ILE A 122 7.54 8.30 14.10
C ILE A 122 6.18 8.23 13.42
N THR A 123 5.39 9.27 13.59
CA THR A 123 4.12 9.42 12.86
C THR A 123 4.38 9.91 11.45
N LEU A 124 3.37 9.82 10.57
CA LEU A 124 3.46 10.41 9.24
C LEU A 124 3.61 11.93 9.29
N ASP A 125 2.98 12.57 10.29
CA ASP A 125 3.11 14.00 10.51
C ASP A 125 4.53 14.39 10.92
N ASP A 126 5.18 13.61 11.80
CA ASP A 126 6.58 13.84 12.18
C ASP A 126 7.50 13.75 10.96
N LEU A 127 7.29 12.72 10.11
CA LEU A 127 8.04 12.52 8.89
C LEU A 127 7.85 13.71 7.92
N ILE A 128 6.62 14.16 7.70
CA ILE A 128 6.31 15.30 6.84
C ILE A 128 6.91 16.60 7.38
N ASN A 129 6.88 16.80 8.69
CA ASN A 129 7.45 17.99 9.33
C ASN A 129 8.98 18.01 9.21
N GLU A 130 9.64 16.85 9.23
CA GLU A 130 11.11 16.76 9.15
C GLU A 130 11.64 16.91 7.72
N VAL A 131 11.04 16.22 6.74
CA VAL A 131 11.58 16.19 5.35
C VAL A 131 10.72 16.95 4.34
N GLY A 132 9.54 17.35 4.71
CA GLY A 132 8.55 18.02 3.85
C GLY A 132 7.65 17.04 3.09
N LYS A 133 6.46 17.54 2.73
CA LYS A 133 5.41 16.75 2.06
C LYS A 133 5.86 16.22 0.71
N ASP A 134 6.50 17.06 -0.10
CA ASP A 134 6.87 16.69 -1.47
C ASP A 134 7.96 15.62 -1.48
N ALA A 135 8.95 15.75 -0.59
CA ALA A 135 10.00 14.75 -0.43
C ALA A 135 9.44 13.41 0.06
N THR A 136 8.59 13.45 1.08
CA THR A 136 7.91 12.24 1.59
C THR A 136 7.15 11.53 0.47
N ARG A 137 6.28 12.25 -0.25
CA ARG A 137 5.48 11.66 -1.33
C ARG A 137 6.34 11.13 -2.47
N PHE A 138 7.33 11.89 -2.91
CA PHE A 138 8.18 11.50 -4.03
C PHE A 138 8.95 10.22 -3.72
N ILE A 139 9.60 10.14 -2.56
CA ILE A 139 10.38 8.96 -2.18
C ILE A 139 9.49 7.73 -2.01
N MET A 140 8.32 7.88 -1.37
CA MET A 140 7.37 6.78 -1.21
C MET A 140 6.82 6.26 -2.55
N LEU A 141 6.63 7.14 -3.54
CA LEU A 141 6.06 6.79 -4.85
C LEU A 141 7.12 6.41 -5.89
N ASN A 142 8.40 6.70 -5.64
CA ASN A 142 9.49 6.40 -6.57
C ASN A 142 9.83 4.90 -6.67
N ARG A 143 9.19 4.07 -5.85
CA ARG A 143 9.33 2.61 -5.88
C ARG A 143 7.99 1.95 -6.01
N SER A 144 7.99 0.75 -6.57
CA SER A 144 6.81 -0.10 -6.57
C SER A 144 6.47 -0.54 -5.14
N SER A 145 5.18 -0.71 -4.86
CA SER A 145 4.68 -1.09 -3.53
C SER A 145 5.10 -2.50 -3.08
N ASP A 146 5.57 -3.33 -4.00
CA ASP A 146 6.05 -4.70 -3.75
C ASP A 146 7.55 -4.77 -3.42
N VAL A 147 8.25 -3.64 -3.42
CA VAL A 147 9.67 -3.53 -3.08
C VAL A 147 9.84 -2.82 -1.74
N GLU A 148 10.66 -3.39 -0.84
CA GLU A 148 11.03 -2.73 0.42
C GLU A 148 11.70 -1.37 0.15
N LEU A 149 11.40 -0.39 0.99
CA LEU A 149 11.94 0.95 0.92
C LEU A 149 12.76 1.25 2.18
N ASP A 150 14.01 1.59 1.98
CA ASP A 150 14.84 2.23 3.00
C ASP A 150 14.66 3.75 2.87
N PHE A 151 13.93 4.34 3.83
CA PHE A 151 13.72 5.78 3.88
C PHE A 151 14.78 6.41 4.77
N ASP A 152 15.81 6.93 4.13
CA ASP A 152 16.94 7.58 4.80
C ASP A 152 16.70 9.10 4.85
N PHE A 153 16.49 9.62 6.07
CA PHE A 153 16.19 11.03 6.30
C PHE A 153 17.30 11.95 5.78
N ASP A 154 18.55 11.58 5.96
CA ASP A 154 19.71 12.38 5.56
C ASP A 154 19.75 12.50 4.03
N ASN A 155 19.59 11.38 3.33
CA ASN A 155 19.61 11.35 1.87
C ASN A 155 18.40 12.07 1.23
N VAL A 156 17.23 12.03 1.89
CA VAL A 156 16.00 12.66 1.37
C VAL A 156 16.10 14.19 1.35
N ILE A 157 16.74 14.79 2.35
CA ILE A 157 16.88 16.25 2.44
C ILE A 157 18.12 16.77 1.73
N GLU A 158 19.05 15.89 1.33
CA GLU A 158 20.28 16.28 0.65
C GLU A 158 20.01 16.92 -0.71
N LYS A 159 20.55 18.13 -0.93
CA LYS A 159 20.46 18.86 -2.19
C LYS A 159 21.62 18.51 -3.10
N SER A 160 21.69 17.25 -3.54
CA SER A 160 22.73 16.76 -4.43
C SER A 160 22.16 16.32 -5.79
N LYS A 161 23.04 16.11 -6.77
CA LYS A 161 22.66 15.57 -8.09
C LYS A 161 22.16 14.13 -8.01
N ASP A 162 22.54 13.44 -6.95
CA ASP A 162 22.18 12.02 -6.72
C ASP A 162 20.79 11.89 -6.07
N ASN A 163 20.22 13.01 -5.58
CA ASN A 163 18.86 13.04 -5.07
C ASN A 163 17.85 13.22 -6.20
N PRO A 164 17.07 12.19 -6.55
CA PRO A 164 16.13 12.26 -7.67
C PRO A 164 15.04 13.32 -7.48
N LEU A 165 14.61 13.59 -6.24
CA LEU A 165 13.66 14.66 -5.93
C LEU A 165 14.20 16.02 -6.33
N TYR A 166 15.43 16.32 -5.89
CA TYR A 166 16.08 17.59 -6.21
C TYR A 166 16.24 17.77 -7.72
N TYR A 167 16.56 16.70 -8.43
CA TYR A 167 16.71 16.73 -9.89
C TYR A 167 15.39 17.06 -10.60
N VAL A 168 14.28 16.47 -10.15
CA VAL A 168 12.94 16.77 -10.68
C VAL A 168 12.52 18.22 -10.37
N GLN A 169 12.74 18.67 -9.14
CA GLN A 169 12.46 20.06 -8.74
C GLN A 169 13.30 21.06 -9.54
N TYR A 170 14.57 20.76 -9.79
CA TYR A 170 15.44 21.58 -10.60
C TYR A 170 14.96 21.65 -12.05
N CYS A 171 14.57 20.52 -12.65
CA CYS A 171 13.99 20.48 -14.00
C CYS A 171 12.73 21.38 -14.08
N TYR A 172 11.82 21.25 -13.13
CA TYR A 172 10.63 22.10 -13.04
C TYR A 172 10.99 23.59 -12.95
N ALA A 173 11.93 23.94 -12.09
CA ALA A 173 12.37 25.34 -11.92
C ALA A 173 12.97 25.91 -13.22
N ARG A 174 13.73 25.10 -13.97
CA ARG A 174 14.28 25.48 -15.30
C ARG A 174 13.18 25.73 -16.31
N ILE A 175 12.22 24.82 -16.41
CA ILE A 175 11.06 24.98 -17.31
C ILE A 175 10.27 26.25 -16.94
N ALA A 176 9.95 26.44 -15.67
CA ALA A 176 9.24 27.63 -15.19
C ALA A 176 10.00 28.91 -15.47
N SER A 177 11.34 28.89 -15.41
CA SER A 177 12.18 30.05 -15.78
C SER A 177 12.05 30.42 -17.26
N VAL A 178 12.04 29.42 -18.16
CA VAL A 178 11.84 29.65 -19.60
C VAL A 178 10.49 30.32 -19.85
N PHE A 179 9.41 29.82 -19.24
CA PHE A 179 8.08 30.41 -19.38
C PHE A 179 8.05 31.89 -18.91
N ARG A 180 8.67 32.17 -17.74
CA ARG A 180 8.77 33.56 -17.25
C ARG A 180 9.53 34.47 -18.21
N HIS A 181 10.61 34.00 -18.80
CA HIS A 181 11.35 34.79 -19.81
C HIS A 181 10.52 35.07 -21.07
N LEU A 182 9.61 34.17 -21.40
CA LEU A 182 8.67 34.34 -22.50
C LEU A 182 7.43 35.16 -22.14
N ASN A 183 7.34 35.70 -20.91
CA ASN A 183 6.14 36.34 -20.35
C ASN A 183 4.89 35.48 -20.51
N ARG A 184 5.02 34.18 -20.32
CA ARG A 184 3.92 33.21 -20.39
C ARG A 184 3.73 32.50 -19.04
N ASP A 185 2.49 32.12 -18.73
CA ASP A 185 2.17 31.24 -17.60
C ASP A 185 2.42 29.78 -17.98
N LEU A 186 2.87 28.97 -17.04
CA LEU A 186 3.03 27.51 -17.20
C LEU A 186 1.72 26.82 -17.61
N ASN A 187 0.59 27.38 -17.18
CA ASN A 187 -0.75 26.85 -17.48
C ASN A 187 -1.35 27.40 -18.77
N THR A 188 -0.57 28.16 -19.55
CA THR A 188 -1.08 28.71 -20.82
C THR A 188 -1.22 27.59 -21.85
N ASP A 189 -2.42 27.41 -22.38
CA ASP A 189 -2.67 26.51 -23.49
C ASP A 189 -1.88 26.96 -24.71
N ILE A 190 -0.85 26.22 -25.07
CA ILE A 190 -0.06 26.44 -26.26
C ILE A 190 -0.81 25.83 -27.45
N LYS A 191 -1.42 26.65 -28.29
CA LYS A 191 -1.99 26.18 -29.56
C LYS A 191 -0.85 25.74 -30.48
N ILE A 192 -0.70 24.43 -30.64
CA ILE A 192 0.28 23.85 -31.57
C ILE A 192 -0.37 23.78 -32.95
N ASN A 193 0.12 24.54 -33.91
CA ASN A 193 -0.28 24.41 -35.30
C ASN A 193 0.29 23.09 -35.86
N LYS A 194 -0.58 22.28 -36.43
CA LYS A 194 -0.35 20.86 -36.74
C LYS A 194 0.74 20.57 -37.81
N TYR A 195 1.36 21.56 -38.46
CA TYR A 195 2.01 21.31 -39.78
C TYR A 195 3.49 21.71 -39.92
N ASP A 196 4.13 22.28 -38.89
CA ASP A 196 5.47 22.86 -39.11
C ASP A 196 6.55 22.46 -38.09
N PHE A 197 6.45 21.33 -37.44
CA PHE A 197 7.48 20.93 -36.49
C PHE A 197 8.37 19.81 -37.03
N ILE A 198 9.60 20.17 -37.34
CA ILE A 198 10.69 19.21 -37.48
C ILE A 198 11.30 19.03 -36.09
N TYR A 199 11.01 17.89 -35.46
CA TYR A 199 11.57 17.59 -34.15
C TYR A 199 13.03 17.14 -34.27
N SER A 200 13.87 17.67 -33.40
CA SER A 200 15.20 17.13 -33.17
C SER A 200 15.14 15.72 -32.60
N LYS A 201 16.24 14.97 -32.71
CA LYS A 201 16.33 13.62 -32.11
C LYS A 201 16.04 13.60 -30.60
N ASP A 202 16.47 14.65 -29.88
CA ASP A 202 16.28 14.75 -28.43
C ASP A 202 14.81 15.04 -28.08
N GLU A 203 14.14 15.90 -28.85
CA GLU A 203 12.70 16.15 -28.67
C GLU A 203 11.88 14.88 -28.92
N ILE A 204 12.21 14.13 -29.99
CA ILE A 204 11.56 12.83 -30.24
C ILE A 204 11.78 11.84 -29.07
N ASN A 205 12.98 11.80 -28.52
CA ASN A 205 13.27 10.93 -27.38
C ASN A 205 12.45 11.33 -26.15
N ILE A 206 12.30 12.61 -25.85
CA ILE A 206 11.45 13.10 -24.75
C ILE A 206 10.00 12.72 -25.01
N LEU A 207 9.47 12.96 -26.22
CA LEU A 207 8.10 12.62 -26.57
C LEU A 207 7.81 11.12 -26.44
N LYS A 208 8.77 10.25 -26.85
CA LYS A 208 8.67 8.81 -26.64
C LYS A 208 8.58 8.46 -25.15
N LYS A 209 9.44 9.04 -24.32
CA LYS A 209 9.42 8.81 -22.87
C LYS A 209 8.10 9.27 -22.23
N LEU A 210 7.56 10.40 -22.64
CA LEU A 210 6.27 10.88 -22.15
C LEU A 210 5.10 9.99 -22.60
N SER A 211 5.20 9.35 -23.77
CA SER A 211 4.17 8.43 -24.27
C SER A 211 4.20 7.05 -23.60
N GLU A 212 5.32 6.69 -22.99
CA GLU A 212 5.48 5.44 -22.21
C GLU A 212 4.86 5.56 -20.80
N TRP A 213 4.57 6.80 -20.35
CA TRP A 213 4.07 7.12 -19.01
C TRP A 213 2.54 7.17 -18.97
#